data_1a21d072e3da6f23fb117917df648750
#
_entry.id   1a21d072e3da6f23fb117917df648750
#
_cell.length_a   1.000
_cell.length_b   1.000
_cell.length_c   1.000
_cell.angle_alpha   90.00
_cell.angle_beta   90.00
_cell.angle_gamma   90.00
#
_symmetry.space_group_name_H-M   'P 1'
#
loop_
_entity.id
_entity.type
_entity.pdbx_description
1 polymer ?
#
loop_
_entity_poly.entity_id
_entity_poly.type
_entity_poly.pdbx_seq_one_letter_code
_entity_poly.pdbx_strand_id
1 'polypeptide(L)'
;LRFRPESGIRGVILNQCTAMTYASLSAAIEERFGIRCFGFLPRLDECVLESRHLGLVTAGEIRDLREKMQTLAAQAEKTLDIDALLALAHEAEPLDYTPAVLPKKEKIRLAVARDNAFCFYYEDSLDAVREMGGELVPFSPITDGALPENIDGLYLGGGYPELYAKELGENASMRASVRAALERGLPCIAECGGFMYLTEAIGDEPMAGFLPGTCFDTGKLTRFGYVTLRAKKDNLLCRAGGEIAAHEFHHWDCTCPGDAFAAEKPTGRRWECAVASDTLYAGYPHFHFYSNLEFLYSFYDACIKEKHRHDGKY
;
A
#
# COMPACT_ATOMS: atom_id res chain seq x y z
N LEU A 1 -10.19 -8.47 -27.21
CA LEU A 1 -10.82 -9.69 -27.72
C LEU A 1 -9.99 -10.36 -28.82
N ARG A 2 -9.77 -9.72 -29.99
CA ARG A 2 -8.90 -10.31 -31.03
C ARG A 2 -7.43 -10.43 -30.62
N PHE A 3 -6.94 -9.49 -29.82
CA PHE A 3 -5.56 -9.51 -29.30
C PHE A 3 -5.37 -10.63 -28.27
N ARG A 4 -6.39 -10.88 -27.43
CA ARG A 4 -6.38 -11.94 -26.41
C ARG A 4 -7.74 -12.63 -26.39
N PRO A 5 -7.93 -13.72 -27.13
CA PRO A 5 -9.21 -14.44 -27.21
C PRO A 5 -9.78 -14.85 -25.85
N GLU A 6 -8.90 -15.28 -24.93
CA GLU A 6 -9.26 -15.72 -23.57
C GLU A 6 -9.21 -14.57 -22.55
N SER A 7 -9.59 -13.35 -22.97
CA SER A 7 -9.56 -12.17 -22.09
C SER A 7 -10.59 -12.21 -20.96
N GLY A 8 -11.61 -13.06 -21.06
CA GLY A 8 -12.72 -13.11 -20.11
C GLY A 8 -13.65 -11.89 -20.15
N ILE A 9 -13.47 -10.97 -21.10
CA ILE A 9 -14.35 -9.79 -21.24
C ILE A 9 -15.73 -10.24 -21.70
N ARG A 10 -16.74 -10.11 -20.84
CA ARG A 10 -18.11 -10.51 -21.09
C ARG A 10 -19.02 -9.35 -21.51
N GLY A 11 -18.59 -8.12 -21.23
CA GLY A 11 -19.32 -6.92 -21.60
C GLY A 11 -18.52 -5.66 -21.29
N VAL A 12 -19.07 -4.51 -21.64
CA VAL A 12 -18.42 -3.20 -21.46
C VAL A 12 -19.41 -2.14 -20.97
N ILE A 13 -18.88 -1.14 -20.25
CA ILE A 13 -19.53 0.13 -19.95
C ILE A 13 -18.71 1.22 -20.65
N LEU A 14 -19.37 2.13 -21.36
CA LEU A 14 -18.68 3.23 -22.03
C LEU A 14 -18.58 4.44 -21.09
N ASN A 15 -17.36 4.89 -20.80
CA ASN A 15 -17.12 6.05 -19.95
C ASN A 15 -16.91 7.32 -20.76
N GLN A 16 -17.27 8.49 -20.20
CA GLN A 16 -17.20 9.82 -20.83
C GLN A 16 -17.91 9.85 -22.20
N CYS A 17 -19.07 9.23 -22.29
CA CYS A 17 -19.82 9.00 -23.51
C CYS A 17 -21.18 9.72 -23.44
N THR A 18 -21.62 10.37 -24.51
CA THR A 18 -22.97 10.92 -24.62
C THR A 18 -23.97 9.86 -25.04
N ALA A 19 -25.26 10.06 -24.81
CA ALA A 19 -26.31 9.14 -25.26
C ALA A 19 -26.27 8.88 -26.77
N MET A 20 -26.02 9.91 -27.57
CA MET A 20 -25.90 9.80 -29.02
C MET A 20 -24.69 8.96 -29.44
N THR A 21 -23.53 9.22 -28.83
CA THR A 21 -22.30 8.46 -29.11
C THR A 21 -22.43 7.03 -28.62
N TYR A 22 -23.07 6.81 -27.47
CA TYR A 22 -23.34 5.48 -26.95
C TYR A 22 -24.17 4.62 -27.93
N ALA A 23 -25.26 5.16 -28.45
CA ALA A 23 -26.12 4.41 -29.38
C ALA A 23 -25.36 3.89 -30.61
N SER A 24 -24.47 4.70 -31.17
CA SER A 24 -23.65 4.33 -32.31
C SER A 24 -22.56 3.31 -31.95
N LEU A 25 -21.85 3.54 -30.84
CA LEU A 25 -20.74 2.68 -30.42
C LEU A 25 -21.21 1.33 -29.88
N SER A 26 -22.30 1.30 -29.11
CA SER A 26 -22.84 0.03 -28.56
C SER A 26 -23.26 -0.91 -29.67
N ALA A 27 -24.00 -0.42 -30.66
CA ALA A 27 -24.39 -1.22 -31.82
C ALA A 27 -23.18 -1.81 -32.56
N ALA A 28 -22.16 -0.99 -32.81
CA ALA A 28 -20.93 -1.44 -33.48
C ALA A 28 -20.13 -2.46 -32.66
N ILE A 29 -20.08 -2.29 -31.32
CA ILE A 29 -19.37 -3.22 -30.42
C ILE A 29 -20.10 -4.56 -30.35
N GLU A 30 -21.42 -4.54 -30.17
CA GLU A 30 -22.25 -5.75 -30.08
C GLU A 30 -22.24 -6.55 -31.39
N GLU A 31 -22.41 -5.87 -32.54
CA GLU A 31 -22.35 -6.50 -33.85
C GLU A 31 -20.95 -7.09 -34.13
N ARG A 32 -19.89 -6.37 -33.84
CA ARG A 32 -18.52 -6.77 -34.22
C ARG A 32 -17.89 -7.78 -33.29
N PHE A 33 -18.20 -7.73 -32.00
CA PHE A 33 -17.52 -8.53 -30.97
C PHE A 33 -18.44 -9.52 -30.25
N GLY A 34 -19.75 -9.41 -30.40
CA GLY A 34 -20.71 -10.27 -29.72
C GLY A 34 -20.73 -10.11 -28.20
N ILE A 35 -20.31 -8.96 -27.69
CA ILE A 35 -20.31 -8.65 -26.26
C ILE A 35 -21.30 -7.54 -25.95
N ARG A 36 -21.99 -7.63 -24.82
CA ARG A 36 -23.02 -6.67 -24.42
C ARG A 36 -22.43 -5.35 -23.94
N CYS A 37 -23.07 -4.25 -24.32
CA CYS A 37 -22.85 -2.93 -23.74
C CYS A 37 -23.87 -2.67 -22.62
N PHE A 38 -23.40 -2.53 -21.36
CA PHE A 38 -24.25 -2.35 -20.17
C PHE A 38 -24.63 -0.90 -19.89
N GLY A 39 -24.38 0.00 -20.80
CA GLY A 39 -24.69 1.41 -20.68
C GLY A 39 -23.47 2.31 -20.73
N PHE A 40 -23.64 3.55 -20.28
CA PHE A 40 -22.59 4.55 -20.35
C PHE A 40 -22.65 5.51 -19.14
N LEU A 41 -21.51 6.14 -18.86
CA LEU A 41 -21.42 7.27 -17.95
C LEU A 41 -21.02 8.51 -18.76
N PRO A 42 -21.80 9.61 -18.71
CA PRO A 42 -21.39 10.87 -19.31
C PRO A 42 -20.27 11.51 -18.49
N ARG A 43 -19.64 12.53 -19.05
CA ARG A 43 -18.73 13.37 -18.28
C ARG A 43 -19.54 14.16 -17.24
N LEU A 44 -19.10 14.11 -15.99
CA LEU A 44 -19.69 14.83 -14.85
C LEU A 44 -18.59 15.71 -14.26
N ASP A 45 -18.62 17.01 -14.56
CA ASP A 45 -17.57 17.93 -14.14
C ASP A 45 -17.54 18.09 -12.60
N GLU A 46 -18.70 17.97 -11.94
CA GLU A 46 -18.85 17.98 -10.48
C GLU A 46 -18.25 16.74 -9.80
N CYS A 47 -18.00 15.66 -10.55
CA CYS A 47 -17.43 14.42 -10.03
C CYS A 47 -15.94 14.25 -10.34
N VAL A 48 -15.31 15.28 -10.91
CA VAL A 48 -13.87 15.23 -11.21
C VAL A 48 -13.07 15.15 -9.91
N LEU A 49 -12.15 14.22 -9.86
CA LEU A 49 -11.12 14.10 -8.81
C LEU A 49 -9.81 14.68 -9.34
N GLU A 50 -9.14 15.46 -8.51
CA GLU A 50 -7.83 16.01 -8.86
C GLU A 50 -6.81 14.90 -8.97
N SER A 51 -5.91 15.04 -9.96
CA SER A 51 -4.79 14.12 -10.17
C SER A 51 -3.54 14.69 -9.51
N ARG A 52 -2.74 13.80 -8.90
CA ARG A 52 -1.38 14.09 -8.46
C ARG A 52 -0.38 13.52 -9.45
N HIS A 53 0.89 13.88 -9.28
CA HIS A 53 1.98 13.28 -10.05
C HIS A 53 2.09 11.76 -9.84
N LEU A 54 1.55 11.27 -8.74
CA LEU A 54 1.44 9.84 -8.42
C LEU A 54 -0.01 9.52 -8.00
N GLY A 55 -0.86 9.13 -8.95
CA GLY A 55 -2.24 8.77 -8.69
C GLY A 55 -3.18 9.97 -8.50
N LEU A 56 -4.25 9.74 -7.76
CA LEU A 56 -5.27 10.74 -7.41
C LEU A 56 -5.05 11.26 -5.99
N VAL A 57 -5.69 12.36 -5.67
CA VAL A 57 -5.84 12.83 -4.29
C VAL A 57 -6.50 11.72 -3.47
N THR A 58 -6.03 11.47 -2.24
CA THR A 58 -6.54 10.38 -1.42
C THR A 58 -7.97 10.64 -0.96
N ALA A 59 -8.73 9.58 -0.73
CA ALA A 59 -10.14 9.69 -0.32
C ALA A 59 -10.34 10.53 0.95
N GLY A 60 -9.38 10.49 1.89
CA GLY A 60 -9.42 11.28 3.13
C GLY A 60 -9.27 12.79 2.93
N GLU A 61 -8.71 13.22 1.81
CA GLU A 61 -8.47 14.65 1.49
C GLU A 61 -9.60 15.27 0.66
N ILE A 62 -10.50 14.46 0.10
CA ILE A 62 -11.62 14.93 -0.73
C ILE A 62 -12.81 15.28 0.18
N ARG A 63 -13.03 16.57 0.41
CA ARG A 63 -14.07 17.06 1.33
C ARG A 63 -15.49 16.67 0.93
N ASP A 64 -15.80 16.63 -0.37
CA ASP A 64 -17.11 16.37 -0.96
C ASP A 64 -17.23 14.97 -1.60
N LEU A 65 -16.37 14.03 -1.21
CA LEU A 65 -16.32 12.68 -1.80
C LEU A 65 -17.70 11.99 -1.74
N ARG A 66 -18.41 12.10 -0.60
CA ARG A 66 -19.73 11.48 -0.44
C ARG A 66 -20.75 12.04 -1.44
N GLU A 67 -20.76 13.35 -1.66
CA GLU A 67 -21.66 14.01 -2.60
C GLU A 67 -21.35 13.61 -4.04
N LYS A 68 -20.05 13.56 -4.40
CA LYS A 68 -19.59 13.06 -5.70
C LYS A 68 -20.02 11.60 -5.93
N MET A 69 -19.88 10.74 -4.92
CA MET A 69 -20.32 9.34 -5.02
C MET A 69 -21.83 9.21 -5.16
N GLN A 70 -22.63 10.04 -4.47
CA GLN A 70 -24.08 10.05 -4.63
C GLN A 70 -24.51 10.51 -6.03
N THR A 71 -23.86 11.55 -6.58
CA THR A 71 -24.10 12.03 -7.94
C THR A 71 -23.76 10.97 -8.98
N LEU A 72 -22.62 10.29 -8.84
CA LEU A 72 -22.21 9.17 -9.71
C LEU A 72 -23.21 8.01 -9.63
N ALA A 73 -23.65 7.64 -8.43
CA ALA A 73 -24.63 6.57 -8.23
C ALA A 73 -25.96 6.89 -8.91
N ALA A 74 -26.50 8.09 -8.69
CA ALA A 74 -27.73 8.56 -9.32
C ALA A 74 -27.63 8.62 -10.87
N GLN A 75 -26.45 8.93 -11.40
CA GLN A 75 -26.21 8.89 -12.84
C GLN A 75 -26.10 7.45 -13.36
N ALA A 76 -25.41 6.58 -12.62
CA ALA A 76 -25.29 5.16 -12.97
C ALA A 76 -26.67 4.50 -13.07
N GLU A 77 -27.57 4.72 -12.11
CA GLU A 77 -28.95 4.20 -12.13
C GLU A 77 -29.75 4.65 -13.37
N LYS A 78 -29.43 5.81 -13.95
CA LYS A 78 -30.13 6.33 -15.15
C LYS A 78 -29.60 5.75 -16.46
N THR A 79 -28.33 5.39 -16.52
CA THR A 79 -27.66 5.13 -17.81
C THR A 79 -26.94 3.77 -17.87
N LEU A 80 -26.87 3.03 -16.76
CA LEU A 80 -26.37 1.66 -16.74
C LEU A 80 -27.51 0.66 -16.51
N ASP A 81 -27.44 -0.48 -17.16
CA ASP A 81 -28.28 -1.63 -16.91
C ASP A 81 -27.73 -2.41 -15.71
N ILE A 82 -28.03 -1.92 -14.50
CA ILE A 82 -27.53 -2.49 -13.24
C ILE A 82 -28.03 -3.92 -13.04
N ASP A 83 -29.29 -4.20 -13.38
CA ASP A 83 -29.86 -5.55 -13.24
C ASP A 83 -29.14 -6.56 -14.13
N ALA A 84 -28.81 -6.17 -15.35
CA ALA A 84 -28.05 -7.04 -16.24
C ALA A 84 -26.58 -7.22 -15.81
N LEU A 85 -25.96 -6.21 -15.18
CA LEU A 85 -24.63 -6.36 -14.56
C LEU A 85 -24.67 -7.35 -13.39
N LEU A 86 -25.69 -7.26 -12.54
CA LEU A 86 -25.89 -8.21 -11.44
C LEU A 86 -26.17 -9.62 -11.96
N ALA A 87 -27.00 -9.76 -12.99
CA ALA A 87 -27.25 -11.06 -13.63
C ALA A 87 -25.96 -11.68 -14.17
N LEU A 88 -25.15 -10.89 -14.88
CA LEU A 88 -23.82 -11.35 -15.35
C LEU A 88 -22.89 -11.77 -14.20
N ALA A 89 -22.90 -11.03 -13.09
CA ALA A 89 -22.10 -11.39 -11.92
C ALA A 89 -22.54 -12.72 -11.30
N HIS A 90 -23.84 -13.01 -11.28
CA HIS A 90 -24.39 -14.28 -10.79
C HIS A 90 -24.10 -15.49 -11.71
N GLU A 91 -23.78 -15.25 -12.99
CA GLU A 91 -23.35 -16.29 -13.93
C GLU A 91 -21.88 -16.71 -13.73
N ALA A 92 -21.14 -16.00 -12.90
CA ALA A 92 -19.74 -16.33 -12.64
C ALA A 92 -19.63 -17.70 -11.94
N GLU A 93 -18.74 -18.55 -12.45
CA GLU A 93 -18.44 -19.83 -11.81
C GLU A 93 -17.87 -19.61 -10.41
N PRO A 94 -18.26 -20.46 -9.44
CA PRO A 94 -17.66 -20.42 -8.12
C PRO A 94 -16.13 -20.57 -8.19
N LEU A 95 -15.42 -19.75 -7.42
CA LEU A 95 -13.98 -19.92 -7.30
C LEU A 95 -13.68 -20.99 -6.23
N ASP A 96 -13.07 -22.09 -6.65
CA ASP A 96 -12.48 -23.05 -5.72
C ASP A 96 -11.20 -22.46 -5.13
N TYR A 97 -11.22 -22.20 -3.84
CA TYR A 97 -10.04 -21.76 -3.11
C TYR A 97 -10.02 -22.37 -1.70
N THR A 98 -8.83 -22.59 -1.19
CA THR A 98 -8.64 -22.93 0.22
C THR A 98 -8.25 -21.66 0.98
N PRO A 99 -9.07 -21.18 1.91
CA PRO A 99 -8.71 -20.02 2.72
C PRO A 99 -7.39 -20.25 3.45
N ALA A 100 -6.54 -19.24 3.50
CA ALA A 100 -5.37 -19.28 4.37
C ALA A 100 -5.86 -19.30 5.84
N VAL A 101 -5.38 -20.27 6.61
CA VAL A 101 -5.68 -20.35 8.04
C VAL A 101 -4.53 -19.76 8.81
N LEU A 102 -4.76 -18.60 9.42
CA LEU A 102 -3.76 -17.91 10.22
C LEU A 102 -3.72 -18.46 11.65
N PRO A 103 -2.54 -18.72 12.21
CA PRO A 103 -2.43 -19.21 13.57
C PRO A 103 -2.82 -18.08 14.55
N LYS A 104 -3.63 -18.41 15.57
CA LYS A 104 -3.80 -17.51 16.70
C LYS A 104 -2.53 -17.48 17.53
N LYS A 105 -2.03 -16.29 17.79
CA LYS A 105 -0.83 -16.04 18.60
C LYS A 105 -1.14 -15.19 19.83
N GLU A 106 -0.15 -14.92 20.65
CA GLU A 106 -0.26 -14.00 21.77
C GLU A 106 -0.62 -12.60 21.28
N LYS A 107 -1.46 -11.88 22.03
CA LYS A 107 -1.87 -10.52 21.71
C LYS A 107 -0.65 -9.58 21.73
N ILE A 108 -0.47 -8.83 20.66
CA ILE A 108 0.50 -7.73 20.55
C ILE A 108 -0.20 -6.40 20.26
N ARG A 109 0.49 -5.29 20.49
CA ARG A 109 0.06 -3.95 20.12
C ARG A 109 1.00 -3.41 19.04
N LEU A 110 0.50 -3.33 17.81
CA LEU A 110 1.24 -2.83 16.65
C LEU A 110 0.84 -1.37 16.38
N ALA A 111 1.76 -0.42 16.58
CA ALA A 111 1.56 0.95 16.17
C ALA A 111 1.60 1.04 14.64
N VAL A 112 0.59 1.68 14.05
CA VAL A 112 0.47 1.85 12.60
C VAL A 112 0.35 3.34 12.28
N ALA A 113 1.29 3.89 11.53
CA ALA A 113 1.24 5.28 11.09
C ALA A 113 0.05 5.46 10.15
N ARG A 114 -0.87 6.38 10.45
CA ARG A 114 -2.08 6.57 9.64
C ARG A 114 -2.53 8.02 9.65
N ASP A 115 -2.11 8.73 8.61
CA ASP A 115 -2.52 10.09 8.30
C ASP A 115 -2.36 10.37 6.79
N ASN A 116 -2.38 11.63 6.39
CA ASN A 116 -2.24 11.99 4.97
C ASN A 116 -0.86 11.69 4.37
N ALA A 117 0.18 11.61 5.19
CA ALA A 117 1.52 11.22 4.74
C ALA A 117 1.68 9.69 4.65
N PHE A 118 0.96 8.93 5.49
CA PHE A 118 1.03 7.47 5.60
C PHE A 118 -0.35 6.85 5.43
N CYS A 119 -0.74 6.60 4.19
CA CYS A 119 -2.09 6.17 3.84
C CYS A 119 -2.14 4.89 2.99
N PHE A 120 -0.98 4.38 2.54
CA PHE A 120 -0.94 3.19 1.69
C PHE A 120 -0.63 1.94 2.51
N TYR A 121 -1.65 1.09 2.66
CA TYR A 121 -1.60 -0.22 3.31
C TYR A 121 -2.46 -1.20 2.53
N TYR A 122 -2.09 -2.47 2.54
CA TYR A 122 -3.00 -3.55 2.19
C TYR A 122 -3.85 -3.87 3.41
N GLU A 123 -5.15 -3.59 3.35
CA GLU A 123 -6.04 -3.76 4.52
C GLU A 123 -6.14 -5.24 4.94
N ASP A 124 -6.13 -6.17 3.98
CA ASP A 124 -6.10 -7.60 4.26
C ASP A 124 -4.81 -8.06 4.96
N SER A 125 -3.66 -7.41 4.69
CA SER A 125 -2.43 -7.63 5.46
C SER A 125 -2.56 -7.13 6.90
N LEU A 126 -3.26 -6.02 7.13
CA LEU A 126 -3.59 -5.54 8.48
C LEU A 126 -4.62 -6.45 9.16
N ASP A 127 -5.60 -6.96 8.42
CA ASP A 127 -6.58 -7.94 8.93
C ASP A 127 -5.89 -9.24 9.32
N ALA A 128 -4.87 -9.68 8.59
CA ALA A 128 -4.08 -10.85 8.99
C ALA A 128 -3.41 -10.67 10.36
N VAL A 129 -2.90 -9.48 10.67
CA VAL A 129 -2.36 -9.14 12.00
C VAL A 129 -3.47 -9.23 13.07
N ARG A 130 -4.67 -8.65 12.80
CA ARG A 130 -5.83 -8.72 13.72
C ARG A 130 -6.29 -10.17 13.93
N GLU A 131 -6.35 -10.93 12.85
CA GLU A 131 -6.76 -12.33 12.88
C GLU A 131 -5.80 -13.19 13.70
N MET A 132 -4.51 -12.92 13.68
CA MET A 132 -3.52 -13.59 14.52
C MET A 132 -3.62 -13.20 16.01
N GLY A 133 -4.32 -12.13 16.36
CA GLY A 133 -4.53 -11.63 17.74
C GLY A 133 -3.95 -10.24 18.00
N GLY A 134 -3.36 -9.58 16.97
CA GLY A 134 -2.78 -8.25 17.09
C GLY A 134 -3.83 -7.14 17.23
N GLU A 135 -3.53 -6.18 18.07
CA GLU A 135 -4.25 -4.90 18.16
C GLU A 135 -3.50 -3.86 17.34
N LEU A 136 -4.16 -3.26 16.35
CA LEU A 136 -3.61 -2.16 15.61
C LEU A 136 -3.89 -0.85 16.35
N VAL A 137 -2.84 -0.09 16.63
CA VAL A 137 -2.91 1.19 17.33
C VAL A 137 -2.51 2.30 16.33
N PRO A 138 -3.50 2.96 15.70
CA PRO A 138 -3.19 4.03 14.76
C PRO A 138 -2.59 5.24 15.48
N PHE A 139 -1.65 5.92 14.81
CA PHE A 139 -1.10 7.20 15.25
C PHE A 139 -0.74 8.05 14.02
N SER A 140 -0.64 9.37 14.22
CA SER A 140 -0.31 10.32 13.17
C SER A 140 1.09 10.89 13.38
N PRO A 141 2.07 10.54 12.53
CA PRO A 141 3.38 11.22 12.52
C PRO A 141 3.29 12.73 12.30
N ILE A 142 2.25 13.24 11.64
CA ILE A 142 2.06 14.67 11.43
C ILE A 142 1.61 15.37 12.72
N THR A 143 0.66 14.81 13.47
CA THR A 143 -0.05 15.56 14.53
C THR A 143 0.21 15.07 15.95
N ASP A 144 0.56 13.80 16.14
CA ASP A 144 0.80 13.26 17.48
C ASP A 144 2.20 13.63 17.97
N GLY A 145 2.34 13.86 19.28
CA GLY A 145 3.62 14.29 19.87
C GLY A 145 4.61 13.15 20.14
N ALA A 146 4.15 11.88 20.14
CA ALA A 146 4.97 10.71 20.39
C ALA A 146 4.26 9.44 19.90
N LEU A 147 5.02 8.33 19.82
CA LEU A 147 4.45 7.00 19.59
C LEU A 147 3.47 6.63 20.72
N PRO A 148 2.42 5.82 20.43
CA PRO A 148 1.56 5.26 21.46
C PRO A 148 2.35 4.45 22.51
N GLU A 149 1.87 4.46 23.74
CA GLU A 149 2.51 3.71 24.83
C GLU A 149 2.25 2.20 24.71
N ASN A 150 3.16 1.40 25.27
CA ASN A 150 3.04 -0.05 25.37
C ASN A 150 2.82 -0.74 24.02
N ILE A 151 3.59 -0.33 23.00
CA ILE A 151 3.59 -0.96 21.68
C ILE A 151 4.70 -2.00 21.61
N ASP A 152 4.43 -3.08 20.88
CA ASP A 152 5.33 -4.22 20.72
C ASP A 152 5.97 -4.24 19.32
N GLY A 153 5.50 -3.38 18.41
CA GLY A 153 6.02 -3.23 17.05
C GLY A 153 5.53 -1.94 16.39
N LEU A 154 6.17 -1.59 15.28
CA LEU A 154 5.89 -0.38 14.51
C LEU A 154 5.73 -0.73 13.02
N TYR A 155 4.68 -0.21 12.39
CA TYR A 155 4.48 -0.31 10.94
C TYR A 155 4.29 1.09 10.35
N LEU A 156 5.29 1.52 9.59
CA LEU A 156 5.28 2.75 8.80
C LEU A 156 5.05 2.37 7.34
N GLY A 157 3.82 2.49 6.87
CA GLY A 157 3.46 2.16 5.49
C GLY A 157 3.88 3.24 4.50
N GLY A 158 3.44 3.05 3.27
CA GLY A 158 3.65 4.03 2.21
C GLY A 158 2.66 5.19 2.25
N GLY A 159 2.84 6.09 1.31
CA GLY A 159 2.03 7.28 1.14
C GLY A 159 2.80 8.38 0.43
N TYR A 160 2.63 9.61 0.91
CA TYR A 160 3.17 10.81 0.29
C TYR A 160 3.91 11.69 1.32
N PRO A 161 4.93 11.17 2.04
CA PRO A 161 5.62 11.94 3.07
C PRO A 161 6.31 13.18 2.50
N GLU A 162 6.71 13.18 1.22
CA GLU A 162 7.31 14.31 0.54
C GLU A 162 6.37 15.52 0.40
N LEU A 163 5.04 15.28 0.36
CA LEU A 163 4.04 16.35 0.32
C LEU A 163 3.79 16.98 1.69
N TYR A 164 4.18 16.28 2.75
CA TYR A 164 4.02 16.69 4.16
C TYR A 164 5.38 16.76 4.86
N ALA A 165 6.47 16.90 4.08
CA ALA A 165 7.81 16.85 4.62
C ALA A 165 8.06 17.96 5.65
N LYS A 166 7.51 19.16 5.41
CA LYS A 166 7.59 20.27 6.34
C LYS A 166 6.93 19.96 7.68
N GLU A 167 5.68 19.52 7.67
CA GLU A 167 4.91 19.17 8.87
C GLU A 167 5.58 18.02 9.65
N LEU A 168 6.06 17.00 8.95
CA LEU A 168 6.82 15.91 9.54
C LEU A 168 8.16 16.40 10.13
N GLY A 169 8.83 17.30 9.43
CA GLY A 169 10.08 17.92 9.87
C GLY A 169 9.91 18.83 11.09
N GLU A 170 8.82 19.59 11.17
CA GLU A 170 8.49 20.43 12.32
C GLU A 170 8.14 19.61 13.57
N ASN A 171 7.63 18.36 13.43
CA ASN A 171 7.26 17.48 14.54
C ASN A 171 8.50 16.78 15.16
N ALA A 172 9.40 17.55 15.75
CA ALA A 172 10.64 17.04 16.33
C ALA A 172 10.43 16.02 17.46
N SER A 173 9.35 16.15 18.23
CA SER A 173 9.04 15.24 19.34
C SER A 173 8.66 13.85 18.84
N MET A 174 7.84 13.72 17.80
CA MET A 174 7.50 12.44 17.17
C MET A 174 8.73 11.80 16.53
N ARG A 175 9.54 12.57 15.77
CA ARG A 175 10.77 12.07 15.16
C ARG A 175 11.74 11.50 16.21
N ALA A 176 11.91 12.21 17.34
CA ALA A 176 12.73 11.73 18.45
C ALA A 176 12.14 10.47 19.10
N SER A 177 10.83 10.40 19.27
CA SER A 177 10.13 9.23 19.83
C SER A 177 10.32 7.99 18.96
N VAL A 178 10.14 8.11 17.63
CA VAL A 178 10.37 7.03 16.67
C VAL A 178 11.83 6.59 16.70
N ARG A 179 12.77 7.53 16.59
CA ARG A 179 14.20 7.21 16.63
C ARG A 179 14.59 6.47 17.91
N ALA A 180 14.19 6.97 19.07
CA ALA A 180 14.49 6.34 20.34
C ALA A 180 13.89 4.94 20.48
N ALA A 181 12.70 4.70 19.93
CA ALA A 181 12.07 3.38 19.93
C ALA A 181 12.87 2.38 19.09
N LEU A 182 13.31 2.77 17.90
CA LEU A 182 14.11 1.94 17.00
C LEU A 182 15.53 1.70 17.56
N GLU A 183 16.16 2.69 18.19
CA GLU A 183 17.45 2.54 18.88
C GLU A 183 17.38 1.52 20.03
N ARG A 184 16.21 1.37 20.68
CA ARG A 184 15.97 0.33 21.70
C ARG A 184 15.68 -1.04 21.11
N GLY A 185 15.54 -1.15 19.77
CA GLY A 185 15.29 -2.40 19.07
C GLY A 185 13.82 -2.77 18.89
N LEU A 186 12.90 -1.79 18.93
CA LEU A 186 11.49 -2.05 18.60
C LEU A 186 11.38 -2.62 17.17
N PRO A 187 10.75 -3.80 16.99
CA PRO A 187 10.53 -4.37 15.65
C PRO A 187 9.76 -3.40 14.75
N CYS A 188 10.31 -3.14 13.55
CA CYS A 188 9.73 -2.16 12.63
C CYS A 188 9.73 -2.64 11.18
N ILE A 189 8.59 -2.46 10.52
CA ILE A 189 8.47 -2.49 9.06
C ILE A 189 8.25 -1.06 8.58
N ALA A 190 9.07 -0.61 7.62
CA ALA A 190 8.95 0.72 7.01
C ALA A 190 9.01 0.61 5.48
N GLU A 191 7.88 0.81 4.81
CA GLU A 191 7.75 0.70 3.36
C GLU A 191 7.66 2.08 2.71
N CYS A 192 8.40 2.29 1.61
CA CYS A 192 8.32 3.48 0.76
C CYS A 192 8.35 4.78 1.54
N GLY A 193 7.20 5.44 1.75
CA GLY A 193 7.10 6.64 2.58
C GLY A 193 7.61 6.44 4.01
N GLY A 194 7.33 5.29 4.62
CA GLY A 194 7.84 4.93 5.94
C GLY A 194 9.36 4.81 5.96
N PHE A 195 9.97 4.23 4.92
CA PHE A 195 11.43 4.21 4.76
C PHE A 195 11.99 5.62 4.64
N MET A 196 11.40 6.48 3.79
CA MET A 196 11.83 7.86 3.63
C MET A 196 11.79 8.63 4.97
N TYR A 197 10.76 8.43 5.78
CA TYR A 197 10.65 9.07 7.10
C TYR A 197 11.72 8.62 8.11
N LEU A 198 12.28 7.42 7.97
CA LEU A 198 13.36 6.93 8.83
C LEU A 198 14.74 7.48 8.44
N THR A 199 14.92 8.05 7.25
CA THR A 199 16.19 8.65 6.78
C THR A 199 16.51 9.96 7.50
N GLU A 200 17.64 10.59 7.16
CA GLU A 200 18.06 11.88 7.73
C GLU A 200 17.15 13.02 7.26
N ALA A 201 16.74 13.01 5.98
CA ALA A 201 15.92 14.08 5.41
C ALA A 201 15.11 13.63 4.17
N ILE A 202 14.01 14.34 3.90
CA ILE A 202 13.29 14.35 2.64
C ILE A 202 13.46 15.74 2.04
N GLY A 203 14.23 15.85 0.94
CA GLY A 203 14.70 17.15 0.46
C GLY A 203 15.53 17.86 1.52
N ASP A 204 15.11 19.07 1.89
CA ASP A 204 15.75 19.88 2.92
C ASP A 204 15.14 19.69 4.34
N GLU A 205 14.04 18.93 4.44
CA GLU A 205 13.30 18.78 5.69
C GLU A 205 13.83 17.58 6.52
N PRO A 206 14.15 17.79 7.80
CA PRO A 206 14.71 16.73 8.64
C PRO A 206 13.66 15.66 8.97
N MET A 207 14.07 14.38 8.94
CA MET A 207 13.24 13.25 9.29
C MET A 207 13.72 12.57 10.58
N ALA A 208 13.31 11.33 10.85
CA ALA A 208 13.67 10.65 12.12
C ALA A 208 15.18 10.44 12.28
N GLY A 209 15.95 10.40 11.20
CA GLY A 209 17.40 10.31 11.21
C GLY A 209 17.93 9.03 11.87
N PHE A 210 17.16 7.96 11.82
CA PHE A 210 17.59 6.64 12.29
C PHE A 210 18.44 5.92 11.25
N LEU A 211 18.09 6.07 9.97
CA LEU A 211 18.86 5.56 8.84
C LEU A 211 19.70 6.68 8.20
N PRO A 212 20.90 6.36 7.71
CA PRO A 212 21.69 7.33 6.95
C PRO A 212 21.04 7.64 5.61
N GLY A 213 21.39 8.79 5.05
CA GLY A 213 21.00 9.20 3.71
C GLY A 213 19.82 10.18 3.67
N THR A 214 19.71 10.80 2.51
CA THR A 214 18.66 11.79 2.20
C THR A 214 17.86 11.36 1.00
N CYS A 215 16.54 11.51 1.08
CA CYS A 215 15.64 11.27 -0.03
C CYS A 215 15.51 12.53 -0.89
N PHE A 216 15.48 12.37 -2.21
CA PHE A 216 15.44 13.46 -3.17
C PHE A 216 14.50 13.14 -4.34
N ASP A 217 13.88 14.17 -4.89
CA ASP A 217 13.06 14.05 -6.10
C ASP A 217 13.97 13.84 -7.33
N THR A 218 13.71 12.81 -8.10
CA THR A 218 14.45 12.52 -9.33
C THR A 218 13.87 13.23 -10.56
N GLY A 219 12.72 13.91 -10.41
CA GLY A 219 11.98 14.56 -11.50
C GLY A 219 11.36 13.57 -12.50
N LYS A 220 11.40 12.26 -12.22
CA LYS A 220 10.86 11.21 -13.09
C LYS A 220 10.48 9.97 -12.29
N LEU A 221 9.73 9.07 -12.90
CA LEU A 221 9.43 7.77 -12.31
C LEU A 221 10.70 6.92 -12.20
N THR A 222 11.17 6.67 -10.99
CA THR A 222 12.44 5.97 -10.72
C THR A 222 12.27 4.46 -10.80
N ARG A 223 11.26 3.93 -10.12
CA ARG A 223 10.90 2.51 -10.11
C ARG A 223 9.40 2.35 -10.32
N PHE A 224 9.03 1.32 -11.06
CA PHE A 224 7.63 1.00 -11.32
C PHE A 224 7.44 -0.49 -11.59
N GLY A 225 6.45 -1.08 -10.92
CA GLY A 225 5.90 -2.41 -11.22
C GLY A 225 6.36 -3.51 -10.27
N TYR A 226 5.97 -4.72 -10.62
CA TYR A 226 6.15 -5.90 -9.77
C TYR A 226 7.60 -6.39 -9.78
N VAL A 227 8.02 -6.89 -8.62
CA VAL A 227 9.33 -7.46 -8.36
C VAL A 227 9.19 -8.65 -7.40
N THR A 228 10.16 -9.54 -7.45
CA THR A 228 10.40 -10.52 -6.37
C THR A 228 11.54 -9.98 -5.52
N LEU A 229 11.31 -9.84 -4.23
CA LEU A 229 12.37 -9.54 -3.25
C LEU A 229 12.98 -10.85 -2.75
N ARG A 230 14.30 -10.93 -2.75
CA ARG A 230 15.06 -12.04 -2.18
C ARG A 230 16.01 -11.52 -1.10
N ALA A 231 15.89 -12.02 0.12
CA ALA A 231 16.76 -11.66 1.23
C ALA A 231 18.19 -12.17 1.00
N LYS A 232 19.18 -11.31 1.18
CA LYS A 232 20.60 -11.65 1.05
C LYS A 232 21.21 -12.20 2.37
N LYS A 233 20.58 -11.89 3.51
CA LYS A 233 20.96 -12.32 4.87
C LYS A 233 19.74 -12.54 5.74
N ASP A 234 19.91 -13.22 6.86
CA ASP A 234 18.88 -13.34 7.90
C ASP A 234 18.49 -11.95 8.38
N ASN A 235 17.20 -11.75 8.62
CA ASN A 235 16.65 -10.45 9.04
C ASN A 235 15.30 -10.63 9.75
N LEU A 236 14.68 -9.51 10.18
CA LEU A 236 13.38 -9.48 10.86
C LEU A 236 12.29 -10.32 10.19
N LEU A 237 12.25 -10.35 8.85
CA LEU A 237 11.15 -10.94 8.10
C LEU A 237 11.40 -12.39 7.67
N CYS A 238 12.67 -12.77 7.45
CA CYS A 238 12.98 -14.11 6.94
C CYS A 238 14.46 -14.47 7.07
N ARG A 239 14.75 -15.73 6.80
CA ARG A 239 16.14 -16.22 6.60
C ARG A 239 16.67 -15.80 5.23
N ALA A 240 18.00 -15.83 5.09
CA ALA A 240 18.67 -15.62 3.81
C ALA A 240 18.08 -16.52 2.72
N GLY A 241 17.83 -15.97 1.55
CA GLY A 241 17.16 -16.63 0.44
C GLY A 241 15.64 -16.62 0.48
N GLY A 242 15.00 -16.13 1.56
CA GLY A 242 13.54 -15.93 1.62
C GLY A 242 13.06 -14.97 0.55
N GLU A 243 11.93 -15.27 -0.07
CA GLU A 243 11.36 -14.50 -1.17
C GLU A 243 9.93 -14.03 -0.88
N ILE A 244 9.60 -12.83 -1.35
CA ILE A 244 8.24 -12.31 -1.32
C ILE A 244 7.95 -11.49 -2.59
N ALA A 245 6.71 -11.59 -3.11
CA ALA A 245 6.27 -10.72 -4.19
C ALA A 245 6.02 -9.31 -3.65
N ALA A 246 6.51 -8.32 -4.38
CA ALA A 246 6.41 -6.92 -4.03
C ALA A 246 6.18 -6.05 -5.26
N HIS A 247 5.94 -4.78 -5.05
CA HIS A 247 5.98 -3.78 -6.12
C HIS A 247 6.65 -2.50 -5.64
N GLU A 248 7.14 -1.72 -6.59
CA GLU A 248 7.64 -0.37 -6.37
C GLU A 248 6.91 0.60 -7.28
N PHE A 249 6.61 1.80 -6.75
CA PHE A 249 6.07 2.89 -7.53
C PHE A 249 6.43 4.21 -6.85
N HIS A 250 7.58 4.79 -7.23
CA HIS A 250 8.07 6.03 -6.62
C HIS A 250 8.86 6.91 -7.60
N HIS A 251 8.79 8.22 -7.38
CA HIS A 251 9.56 9.25 -8.06
C HIS A 251 10.79 9.66 -7.26
N TRP A 252 10.70 9.61 -5.94
CA TRP A 252 11.80 9.92 -5.03
C TRP A 252 12.77 8.75 -4.94
N ASP A 253 14.04 9.05 -4.74
CA ASP A 253 15.10 8.07 -4.47
C ASP A 253 15.88 8.47 -3.22
N CYS A 254 16.75 7.60 -2.73
CA CYS A 254 17.55 7.82 -1.53
C CYS A 254 19.03 7.60 -1.83
N THR A 255 19.89 8.42 -1.22
CA THR A 255 21.35 8.26 -1.33
C THR A 255 21.85 6.94 -0.72
N CYS A 256 21.09 6.34 0.21
CA CYS A 256 21.42 5.08 0.90
C CYS A 256 20.20 4.12 0.86
N PRO A 257 19.85 3.53 -0.31
CA PRO A 257 18.65 2.70 -0.44
C PRO A 257 18.78 1.32 0.22
N GLY A 258 19.95 0.97 0.76
CA GLY A 258 20.24 -0.34 1.35
C GLY A 258 20.60 -1.43 0.36
N ASP A 259 21.00 -2.60 0.90
CA ASP A 259 21.49 -3.75 0.13
C ASP A 259 21.07 -5.10 0.70
N ALA A 260 20.15 -5.10 1.68
CA ALA A 260 19.76 -6.32 2.39
C ALA A 260 18.93 -7.28 1.54
N PHE A 261 18.29 -6.76 0.49
CA PHE A 261 17.49 -7.54 -0.45
C PHE A 261 17.95 -7.28 -1.90
N ALA A 262 17.75 -8.28 -2.75
CA ALA A 262 17.80 -8.15 -4.20
C ALA A 262 16.35 -8.11 -4.72
N ALA A 263 16.00 -7.06 -5.46
CA ALA A 263 14.75 -6.95 -6.20
C ALA A 263 14.97 -7.43 -7.63
N GLU A 264 14.10 -8.32 -8.12
CA GLU A 264 14.17 -8.86 -9.48
C GLU A 264 12.83 -8.70 -10.19
N LYS A 265 12.86 -8.09 -11.39
CA LYS A 265 11.70 -8.02 -12.28
C LYS A 265 11.52 -9.31 -13.08
N PRO A 266 10.29 -9.63 -13.54
CA PRO A 266 10.07 -10.72 -14.51
C PRO A 266 10.91 -10.61 -15.80
N THR A 267 11.38 -9.40 -16.13
CA THR A 267 12.26 -9.12 -17.28
C THR A 267 13.75 -9.46 -17.01
N GLY A 268 14.09 -9.89 -15.80
CA GLY A 268 15.46 -10.18 -15.38
C GLY A 268 16.26 -8.97 -14.89
N ARG A 269 15.69 -7.75 -14.93
CA ARG A 269 16.35 -6.58 -14.34
C ARG A 269 16.42 -6.72 -12.81
N ARG A 270 17.62 -6.45 -12.25
CA ARG A 270 17.91 -6.60 -10.81
C ARG A 270 18.52 -5.34 -10.22
N TRP A 271 18.29 -5.12 -8.94
CA TRP A 271 18.98 -4.11 -8.11
C TRP A 271 18.96 -4.51 -6.64
N GLU A 272 19.86 -3.94 -5.89
CA GLU A 272 19.88 -4.05 -4.43
C GLU A 272 18.98 -2.98 -3.80
N CYS A 273 18.34 -3.33 -2.68
CA CYS A 273 17.43 -2.44 -1.97
C CYS A 273 17.25 -2.88 -0.52
N ALA A 274 16.61 -2.01 0.24
CA ALA A 274 16.21 -2.14 1.62
C ALA A 274 17.38 -2.28 2.62
N VAL A 275 17.21 -1.64 3.75
CA VAL A 275 18.00 -1.85 4.96
C VAL A 275 17.25 -2.87 5.82
N ALA A 276 17.94 -3.88 6.33
CA ALA A 276 17.32 -4.86 7.21
C ALA A 276 18.29 -5.35 8.29
N SER A 277 17.72 -5.61 9.48
CA SER A 277 18.39 -6.19 10.65
C SER A 277 17.43 -7.18 11.34
N ASP A 278 17.81 -7.67 12.52
CA ASP A 278 16.94 -8.54 13.33
C ASP A 278 15.66 -7.85 13.82
N THR A 279 15.63 -6.51 13.79
CA THR A 279 14.50 -5.69 14.28
C THR A 279 13.94 -4.71 13.26
N LEU A 280 14.50 -4.64 12.06
CA LEU A 280 14.09 -3.67 11.04
C LEU A 280 13.98 -4.29 9.66
N TYR A 281 12.95 -3.92 8.93
CA TYR A 281 12.90 -3.84 7.48
C TYR A 281 12.54 -2.42 7.08
N ALA A 282 13.33 -1.80 6.19
CA ALA A 282 13.05 -0.46 5.67
C ALA A 282 13.50 -0.35 4.20
N GLY A 283 12.60 -0.04 3.28
CA GLY A 283 12.89 0.07 1.85
C GLY A 283 11.72 0.58 1.02
N TYR A 284 11.97 0.90 -0.25
CA TYR A 284 10.92 1.33 -1.16
C TYR A 284 9.90 0.26 -1.54
N PRO A 285 10.27 -1.04 -1.67
CA PRO A 285 9.31 -2.05 -2.05
C PRO A 285 8.18 -2.22 -1.05
N HIS A 286 6.95 -2.32 -1.57
CA HIS A 286 5.76 -2.72 -0.84
C HIS A 286 5.51 -4.21 -1.07
N PHE A 287 5.24 -4.96 -0.04
CA PHE A 287 4.92 -6.37 -0.15
C PHE A 287 3.58 -6.73 0.49
N HIS A 288 2.99 -7.79 -0.02
CA HIS A 288 1.71 -8.30 0.45
C HIS A 288 1.93 -9.58 1.24
N PHE A 289 1.55 -9.63 2.50
CA PHE A 289 1.86 -10.76 3.38
C PHE A 289 1.32 -12.10 2.89
N TYR A 290 0.15 -12.11 2.24
CA TYR A 290 -0.40 -13.36 1.69
C TYR A 290 0.41 -13.93 0.52
N SER A 291 1.36 -13.21 -0.05
CA SER A 291 2.29 -13.78 -1.02
C SER A 291 3.38 -14.64 -0.38
N ASN A 292 3.69 -14.40 0.91
CA ASN A 292 4.50 -15.27 1.76
C ASN A 292 4.25 -14.96 3.24
N LEU A 293 3.41 -15.78 3.88
CA LEU A 293 3.00 -15.58 5.28
C LEU A 293 4.15 -15.74 6.31
N GLU A 294 5.26 -16.38 5.95
CA GLU A 294 6.42 -16.48 6.83
C GLU A 294 7.00 -15.10 7.20
N PHE A 295 6.89 -14.12 6.29
CA PHE A 295 7.30 -12.74 6.56
C PHE A 295 6.45 -12.11 7.68
N LEU A 296 5.14 -12.34 7.64
CA LEU A 296 4.24 -11.90 8.70
C LEU A 296 4.52 -12.62 10.02
N TYR A 297 4.70 -13.95 9.97
CA TYR A 297 4.93 -14.75 11.19
C TYR A 297 6.22 -14.35 11.88
N SER A 298 7.30 -14.14 11.13
CA SER A 298 8.59 -13.71 11.65
C SER A 298 8.49 -12.33 12.33
N PHE A 299 7.84 -11.39 11.67
CA PHE A 299 7.60 -10.05 12.24
C PHE A 299 6.75 -10.12 13.51
N TYR A 300 5.64 -10.87 13.48
CA TYR A 300 4.76 -11.02 14.62
C TYR A 300 5.47 -11.66 15.82
N ASP A 301 6.30 -12.67 15.59
CA ASP A 301 7.10 -13.33 16.62
C ASP A 301 8.16 -12.40 17.22
N ALA A 302 8.74 -11.50 16.43
CA ALA A 302 9.62 -10.46 16.95
C ALA A 302 8.87 -9.49 17.87
N CYS A 303 7.64 -9.09 17.51
CA CYS A 303 6.78 -8.26 18.37
C CYS A 303 6.43 -8.97 19.70
N ILE A 304 6.13 -10.28 19.69
CA ILE A 304 5.93 -11.05 20.91
C ILE A 304 7.17 -11.05 21.81
N LYS A 305 8.36 -11.22 21.23
CA LYS A 305 9.64 -11.16 21.97
C LYS A 305 9.84 -9.79 22.61
N GLU A 306 9.54 -8.72 21.88
CA GLU A 306 9.64 -7.35 22.41
C GLU A 306 8.68 -7.14 23.58
N LYS A 307 7.41 -7.57 23.47
CA LYS A 307 6.45 -7.53 24.55
C LYS A 307 6.97 -8.24 25.81
N HIS A 308 7.52 -9.44 25.68
CA HIS A 308 8.08 -10.17 26.82
C HIS A 308 9.26 -9.48 27.46
N ARG A 309 10.07 -8.73 26.66
CA ARG A 309 11.15 -7.90 27.17
C ARG A 309 10.63 -6.74 28.03
N HIS A 310 9.53 -6.10 27.60
CA HIS A 310 8.86 -5.05 28.38
C HIS A 310 8.22 -5.60 29.67
N ASP A 311 7.63 -6.79 29.63
CA ASP A 311 7.00 -7.45 30.78
C ASP A 311 8.02 -8.02 31.79
N GLY A 312 9.32 -7.88 31.55
CA GLY A 312 10.38 -8.39 32.42
C GLY A 312 10.44 -9.92 32.49
N LYS A 313 10.02 -10.61 31.41
CA LYS A 313 10.02 -12.08 31.33
C LYS A 313 11.32 -12.69 30.78
N TYR A 314 12.35 -11.85 30.51
CA TYR A 314 13.70 -12.23 30.10
C TYR A 314 14.76 -11.51 30.96
#